data_9194c5af766b589f3c20774e4cd56da1
#
_entry.id   9194c5af766b589f3c20774e4cd56da1
#
_cell.length_a   1.000
_cell.length_b   1.000
_cell.length_c   1.000
_cell.angle_alpha   90.00
_cell.angle_beta   90.00
_cell.angle_gamma   90.00
#
_symmetry.space_group_name_H-M   'P 1'
#
loop_
_entity.id
_entity.type
_entity.pdbx_description
1 polymer ?
#
loop_
_entity_poly.entity_id
_entity_poly.type
_entity_poly.pdbx_seq_one_letter_code
_entity_poly.pdbx_strand_id
1 'polypeptide(L)'
;MRHKIQLVPAIVDVWPGKDYKRGADTGIDGHINFFDDKSGKAKQVIVQVKSGYVGVNHVRDLIGVLEREKAAIGALITLREPTKPMLTEAAAAGFYESKDFPGRYPRLQILTIAELLAGKKIQYPDHRVETFAKAKRKTKHEQEQLF
;
A
#
# COMPACT_ATOMS: atom_id res chain seq x y z
N MET A 1 -2.27 -10.25 -17.71
CA MET A 1 -2.39 -9.22 -16.67
C MET A 1 -2.80 -9.78 -15.32
N ARG A 2 -3.76 -10.68 -15.30
CA ARG A 2 -4.18 -11.33 -14.05
C ARG A 2 -3.03 -12.07 -13.37
N HIS A 3 -2.15 -12.67 -14.16
CA HIS A 3 -1.04 -13.46 -13.62
C HIS A 3 -0.05 -12.62 -12.80
N LYS A 4 0.11 -11.35 -13.18
CA LYS A 4 1.04 -10.47 -12.47
C LYS A 4 0.63 -10.23 -11.03
N ILE A 5 -0.67 -10.03 -10.81
CA ILE A 5 -1.21 -9.78 -9.48
C ILE A 5 -1.13 -11.05 -8.63
N GLN A 6 -1.43 -12.20 -9.25
CA GLN A 6 -1.39 -13.48 -8.54
C GLN A 6 0.02 -13.90 -8.16
N LEU A 7 1.02 -13.49 -8.94
CA LEU A 7 2.41 -13.86 -8.68
C LEU A 7 3.08 -12.99 -7.63
N VAL A 8 2.40 -11.96 -7.14
CA VAL A 8 2.98 -11.03 -6.19
C VAL A 8 2.22 -11.13 -4.86
N PRO A 9 2.70 -11.97 -3.92
CA PRO A 9 2.00 -12.17 -2.65
C PRO A 9 1.80 -10.89 -1.86
N ALA A 10 2.70 -9.92 -2.01
CA ALA A 10 2.58 -8.63 -1.32
C ALA A 10 1.35 -7.84 -1.74
N ILE A 11 0.72 -8.19 -2.87
CA ILE A 11 -0.46 -7.53 -3.39
C ILE A 11 -1.72 -8.36 -3.13
N VAL A 12 -1.60 -9.51 -2.49
CA VAL A 12 -2.76 -10.37 -2.22
C VAL A 12 -3.84 -9.64 -1.43
N ASP A 13 -3.42 -8.76 -0.53
CA ASP A 13 -4.34 -7.96 0.26
C ASP A 13 -4.86 -6.73 -0.49
N VAL A 14 -4.31 -6.47 -1.67
CA VAL A 14 -4.75 -5.38 -2.53
C VAL A 14 -5.85 -5.92 -3.42
N TRP A 15 -7.06 -5.70 -3.01
CA TRP A 15 -8.19 -6.21 -3.72
C TRP A 15 -8.95 -5.07 -4.39
N PRO A 16 -9.35 -5.21 -5.66
CA PRO A 16 -10.27 -4.24 -6.23
C PRO A 16 -11.50 -4.24 -5.36
N GLY A 17 -11.85 -3.09 -4.82
CA GLY A 17 -13.03 -2.99 -3.98
C GLY A 17 -14.26 -3.49 -4.72
N LYS A 18 -15.29 -3.85 -3.95
CA LYS A 18 -16.57 -4.26 -4.53
C LYS A 18 -17.15 -3.20 -5.46
N ASP A 19 -16.73 -1.96 -5.25
CA ASP A 19 -17.19 -0.82 -6.04
C ASP A 19 -16.32 -0.54 -7.24
N TYR A 20 -15.35 -1.39 -7.52
CA TYR A 20 -14.51 -1.22 -8.69
C TYR A 20 -15.36 -1.30 -9.96
N LYS A 21 -15.46 -0.20 -10.64
CA LYS A 21 -16.22 -0.12 -11.90
C LYS A 21 -15.25 -0.21 -13.05
N ARG A 22 -15.41 -1.25 -13.82
CA ARG A 22 -14.63 -1.46 -15.02
C ARG A 22 -14.95 -0.34 -16.02
N GLY A 23 -13.91 0.31 -16.53
CA GLY A 23 -14.07 1.39 -17.47
C GLY A 23 -14.13 2.77 -16.86
N ALA A 24 -14.33 2.89 -15.57
CA ALA A 24 -14.19 4.16 -14.88
C ALA A 24 -12.72 4.31 -14.47
N ASP A 25 -12.02 5.25 -15.08
CA ASP A 25 -10.63 5.50 -14.74
C ASP A 25 -10.58 6.36 -13.48
N THR A 26 -10.67 5.69 -12.33
CA THR A 26 -10.56 6.35 -11.05
C THR A 26 -9.11 6.47 -10.58
N GLY A 27 -8.18 5.81 -11.28
CA GLY A 27 -6.80 5.74 -10.88
C GLY A 27 -6.56 4.86 -9.68
N ILE A 28 -7.49 3.96 -9.39
CA ILE A 28 -7.42 3.08 -8.24
C ILE A 28 -7.62 1.65 -8.70
N ASP A 29 -6.59 0.80 -8.50
CA ASP A 29 -6.67 -0.62 -8.79
C ASP A 29 -6.90 -1.46 -7.54
N GLY A 30 -6.57 -0.91 -6.38
CA GLY A 30 -6.80 -1.61 -5.12
C GLY A 30 -6.57 -0.71 -3.92
N HIS A 31 -6.96 -1.22 -2.77
CA HIS A 31 -6.82 -0.53 -1.49
C HIS A 31 -6.23 -1.46 -0.45
N ILE A 32 -5.42 -0.89 0.43
CA ILE A 32 -5.01 -1.56 1.66
C ILE A 32 -5.50 -0.67 2.81
N ASN A 33 -6.22 -1.25 3.74
CA ASN A 33 -6.67 -0.52 4.92
C ASN A 33 -5.74 -0.82 6.08
N PHE A 34 -5.38 0.20 6.84
CA PHE A 34 -4.60 0.01 8.04
C PHE A 34 -5.13 0.91 9.17
N PHE A 35 -4.81 0.52 10.38
CA PHE A 35 -5.22 1.26 11.58
C PHE A 35 -3.95 1.62 12.34
N ASP A 36 -3.74 2.91 12.53
CA ASP A 36 -2.52 3.40 13.17
C ASP A 36 -2.82 4.31 14.37
N ASP A 37 -4.06 4.35 14.80
CA ASP A 37 -4.44 5.10 15.99
C ASP A 37 -5.64 4.44 16.67
N LYS A 38 -6.05 5.01 17.80
CA LYS A 38 -7.14 4.47 18.61
C LYS A 38 -8.52 4.93 18.15
N SER A 39 -8.60 5.74 17.11
CA SER A 39 -9.87 6.29 16.64
C SER A 39 -10.80 5.24 16.04
N GLY A 40 -10.26 4.10 15.64
CA GLY A 40 -11.01 3.08 14.93
C GLY A 40 -11.22 3.38 13.46
N LYS A 41 -10.74 4.51 12.99
CA LYS A 41 -10.87 4.88 11.58
C LYS A 41 -9.74 4.27 10.76
N ALA A 42 -10.12 3.59 9.69
CA ALA A 42 -9.15 3.03 8.76
C ALA A 42 -8.48 4.13 7.95
N LYS A 43 -7.16 4.03 7.81
CA LYS A 43 -6.41 4.79 6.83
C LYS A 43 -6.23 3.92 5.61
N GLN A 44 -6.00 4.52 4.46
CA GLN A 44 -5.92 3.77 3.21
C GLN A 44 -4.61 3.98 2.50
N VAL A 45 -4.09 2.89 1.95
CA VAL A 45 -3.07 2.90 0.90
C VAL A 45 -3.81 2.65 -0.41
N ILE A 46 -3.66 3.56 -1.35
CA ILE A 46 -4.23 3.37 -2.68
C ILE A 46 -3.15 2.80 -3.58
N VAL A 47 -3.50 1.75 -4.30
CA VAL A 47 -2.56 1.07 -5.19
C VAL A 47 -3.02 1.23 -6.63
N GLN A 48 -2.08 1.61 -7.48
CA GLN A 48 -2.30 1.70 -8.92
C GLN A 48 -1.23 0.87 -9.62
N VAL A 49 -1.65 0.08 -10.60
CA VAL A 49 -0.75 -0.80 -11.35
C VAL A 49 -0.69 -0.33 -12.80
N LYS A 50 0.51 -0.11 -13.30
CA LYS A 50 0.75 0.29 -14.67
C LYS A 50 1.72 -0.68 -15.34
N SER A 51 1.25 -1.38 -16.36
CA SER A 51 2.07 -2.37 -17.05
C SER A 51 2.76 -1.82 -18.31
N GLY A 52 2.30 -0.67 -18.80
CA GLY A 52 2.88 -0.03 -19.98
C GLY A 52 3.83 1.09 -19.64
N TYR A 53 3.89 2.05 -20.53
CA TYR A 53 4.69 3.24 -20.32
C TYR A 53 4.19 4.03 -19.11
N VAL A 54 5.13 4.48 -18.29
CA VAL A 54 4.83 5.35 -17.15
C VAL A 54 5.74 6.57 -17.20
N GLY A 55 5.21 7.69 -16.75
CA GLY A 55 5.95 8.93 -16.69
C GLY A 55 5.57 9.73 -15.44
N VAL A 56 6.14 10.90 -15.30
CA VAL A 56 5.92 11.76 -14.14
C VAL A 56 4.44 12.16 -14.00
N ASN A 57 3.71 12.22 -15.10
CA ASN A 57 2.29 12.52 -15.06
C ASN A 57 1.49 11.48 -14.28
N HIS A 58 1.87 10.22 -14.36
CA HIS A 58 1.20 9.15 -13.60
C HIS A 58 1.43 9.31 -12.09
N VAL A 59 2.63 9.78 -11.71
CA VAL A 59 2.93 10.06 -10.31
C VAL A 59 2.07 11.22 -9.82
N ARG A 60 1.97 12.29 -10.58
CA ARG A 60 1.14 13.44 -10.23
C ARG A 60 -0.34 13.07 -10.15
N ASP A 61 -0.80 12.26 -11.07
CA ASP A 61 -2.19 11.82 -11.07
C ASP A 61 -2.51 11.03 -9.80
N LEU A 62 -1.61 10.14 -9.39
CA LEU A 62 -1.82 9.37 -8.17
C LEU A 62 -1.79 10.26 -6.93
N ILE A 63 -0.92 11.25 -6.88
CA ILE A 63 -0.92 12.23 -5.79
C ILE A 63 -2.27 12.94 -5.72
N GLY A 64 -2.83 13.32 -6.87
CA GLY A 64 -4.16 13.93 -6.93
C GLY A 64 -5.25 12.99 -6.43
N VAL A 65 -5.14 11.71 -6.73
CA VAL A 65 -6.07 10.69 -6.22
C VAL A 65 -5.99 10.60 -4.70
N LEU A 66 -4.78 10.61 -4.14
CA LEU A 66 -4.59 10.57 -2.69
C LEU A 66 -5.29 11.74 -2.00
N GLU A 67 -5.18 12.93 -2.58
CA GLU A 67 -5.83 14.11 -2.02
C GLU A 67 -7.35 14.03 -2.14
N ARG A 68 -7.85 13.61 -3.28
CA ARG A 68 -9.28 13.46 -3.52
C ARG A 68 -9.91 12.44 -2.57
N GLU A 69 -9.25 11.31 -2.37
CA GLU A 69 -9.76 10.21 -1.54
C GLU A 69 -9.34 10.35 -0.08
N LYS A 70 -8.54 11.35 0.25
CA LYS A 70 -8.00 11.54 1.60
C LYS A 70 -7.25 10.31 2.09
N ALA A 71 -6.52 9.69 1.17
CA ALA A 71 -5.71 8.52 1.49
C ALA A 71 -4.38 8.93 2.08
N ALA A 72 -3.82 8.05 2.90
CA ALA A 72 -2.56 8.32 3.59
C ALA A 72 -1.36 8.11 2.69
N ILE A 73 -1.36 7.04 1.93
CA ILE A 73 -0.21 6.58 1.15
C ILE A 73 -0.68 6.09 -0.21
N GLY A 74 0.14 6.29 -1.22
CA GLY A 74 -0.08 5.75 -2.55
C GLY A 74 1.08 4.88 -2.98
N ALA A 75 0.77 3.78 -3.66
CA ALA A 75 1.77 2.90 -4.24
C ALA A 75 1.51 2.77 -5.73
N LEU A 76 2.48 3.17 -6.52
CA LEU A 76 2.46 2.99 -7.96
C LEU A 76 3.32 1.78 -8.30
N ILE A 77 2.69 0.74 -8.80
CA ILE A 77 3.37 -0.49 -9.17
C ILE A 77 3.55 -0.52 -10.67
N THR A 78 4.79 -0.67 -11.11
CA THR A 78 5.15 -0.56 -12.51
C THR A 78 5.86 -1.80 -12.98
N LEU A 79 5.73 -2.11 -14.28
CA LEU A 79 6.51 -3.15 -14.89
C LEU A 79 7.90 -2.64 -15.25
N ARG A 80 8.00 -1.39 -15.69
CA ARG A 80 9.25 -0.76 -16.10
C ARG A 80 9.87 0.01 -14.95
N GLU A 81 11.18 0.18 -15.00
CA GLU A 81 11.89 1.00 -14.03
C GLU A 81 11.40 2.44 -14.06
N PRO A 82 11.21 3.07 -12.90
CA PRO A 82 10.81 4.47 -12.87
C PRO A 82 11.94 5.38 -13.36
N THR A 83 11.54 6.48 -13.99
CA THR A 83 12.48 7.49 -14.42
C THR A 83 12.90 8.38 -13.26
N LYS A 84 14.00 9.10 -13.44
CA LYS A 84 14.48 10.05 -12.43
C LYS A 84 13.43 11.11 -12.08
N PRO A 85 12.76 11.74 -13.05
CA PRO A 85 11.69 12.69 -12.74
C PRO A 85 10.56 12.07 -11.92
N MET A 86 10.22 10.81 -12.17
CA MET A 86 9.20 10.11 -11.38
C MET A 86 9.61 9.98 -9.92
N LEU A 87 10.86 9.58 -9.70
CA LEU A 87 11.38 9.42 -8.34
C LEU A 87 11.45 10.76 -7.60
N THR A 88 11.83 11.81 -8.30
CA THR A 88 11.88 13.15 -7.74
C THR A 88 10.49 13.63 -7.34
N GLU A 89 9.52 13.43 -8.22
CA GLU A 89 8.13 13.83 -7.96
C GLU A 89 7.55 13.03 -6.78
N ALA A 90 7.85 11.74 -6.71
CA ALA A 90 7.40 10.90 -5.61
C ALA A 90 8.01 11.36 -4.28
N ALA A 91 9.30 11.69 -4.27
CA ALA A 91 9.96 12.19 -3.07
C ALA A 91 9.36 13.52 -2.61
N ALA A 92 8.96 14.36 -3.55
CA ALA A 92 8.36 15.66 -3.24
C ALA A 92 6.99 15.53 -2.58
N ALA A 93 6.33 14.38 -2.67
CA ALA A 93 5.07 14.14 -1.99
C ALA A 93 5.20 14.07 -0.47
N GLY A 94 6.42 13.90 0.04
CA GLY A 94 6.68 13.90 1.48
C GLY A 94 6.45 12.55 2.12
N PHE A 95 6.15 12.60 3.41
CA PHE A 95 6.03 11.41 4.23
C PHE A 95 4.71 11.41 4.97
N TYR A 96 4.22 10.23 5.25
CA TYR A 96 3.12 10.00 6.17
C TYR A 96 3.69 9.63 7.53
N GLU A 97 3.22 10.29 8.58
CA GLU A 97 3.61 9.99 9.95
C GLU A 97 2.37 9.61 10.75
N SER A 98 2.49 8.51 11.48
CA SER A 98 1.43 8.07 12.37
C SER A 98 1.46 8.89 13.66
N LYS A 99 0.29 9.21 14.20
CA LYS A 99 0.19 9.97 15.45
C LYS A 99 0.59 9.15 16.67
N ASP A 100 0.19 7.88 16.70
CA ASP A 100 0.32 7.04 17.89
C ASP A 100 1.50 6.10 17.84
N PHE A 101 2.07 5.89 16.66
CA PHE A 101 3.17 4.94 16.49
C PHE A 101 4.35 5.63 15.82
N PRO A 102 5.58 5.34 16.25
CA PRO A 102 6.75 5.91 15.60
C PRO A 102 6.91 5.36 14.19
N GLY A 103 7.38 6.20 13.30
CA GLY A 103 7.69 5.79 11.94
C GLY A 103 7.26 6.82 10.93
N ARG A 104 8.03 6.86 9.85
CA ARG A 104 7.76 7.70 8.69
C ARG A 104 7.73 6.81 7.47
N TYR A 105 6.74 7.05 6.62
CA TYR A 105 6.53 6.25 5.43
C TYR A 105 6.42 7.18 4.23
N PRO A 106 7.12 6.90 3.13
CA PRO A 106 6.96 7.75 1.95
C PRO A 106 5.49 7.79 1.53
N ARG A 107 4.98 8.99 1.35
CA ARG A 107 3.57 9.15 1.01
C ARG A 107 3.26 8.61 -0.38
N LEU A 108 4.20 8.67 -1.29
CA LEU A 108 4.08 8.03 -2.60
C LEU A 108 5.27 7.12 -2.82
N GLN A 109 4.98 5.88 -3.14
CA GLN A 109 5.99 4.85 -3.33
C GLN A 109 5.85 4.27 -4.72
N ILE A 110 6.98 4.04 -5.37
CA ILE A 110 7.02 3.41 -6.69
C ILE A 110 7.78 2.10 -6.55
N LEU A 111 7.11 1.01 -6.89
CA LEU A 111 7.69 -0.32 -6.82
C LEU A 111 7.52 -1.00 -8.17
N THR A 112 8.56 -1.69 -8.62
CA THR A 112 8.43 -2.52 -9.80
C THR A 112 7.90 -3.89 -9.44
N ILE A 113 7.30 -4.56 -10.40
CA ILE A 113 6.87 -5.94 -10.22
C ILE A 113 8.07 -6.82 -9.81
N ALA A 114 9.23 -6.58 -10.43
CA ALA A 114 10.44 -7.33 -10.09
C ALA A 114 10.84 -7.14 -8.63
N GLU A 115 10.75 -5.91 -8.12
CA GLU A 115 11.05 -5.64 -6.72
C GLU A 115 10.09 -6.35 -5.78
N LEU A 116 8.79 -6.36 -6.11
CA LEU A 116 7.80 -7.06 -5.31
C LEU A 116 8.05 -8.57 -5.29
N LEU A 117 8.41 -9.12 -6.43
CA LEU A 117 8.74 -10.55 -6.52
C LEU A 117 10.02 -10.88 -5.74
N ALA A 118 10.92 -9.91 -5.61
CA ALA A 118 12.14 -10.07 -4.83
C ALA A 118 11.92 -9.91 -3.32
N GLY A 119 10.69 -9.59 -2.90
CA GLY A 119 10.34 -9.47 -1.50
C GLY A 119 10.15 -8.06 -0.98
N LYS A 120 10.35 -7.04 -1.81
CA LYS A 120 10.11 -5.66 -1.41
C LYS A 120 8.61 -5.46 -1.19
N LYS A 121 8.26 -4.71 -0.16
CA LYS A 121 6.87 -4.49 0.21
C LYS A 121 6.53 -3.01 0.21
N ILE A 122 5.23 -2.72 0.05
CA ILE A 122 4.71 -1.38 0.25
C ILE A 122 4.88 -1.04 1.73
N GLN A 123 5.43 0.15 2.00
CA GLN A 123 5.69 0.59 3.37
C GLN A 123 4.49 1.37 3.91
N TYR A 124 3.92 0.89 4.98
CA TYR A 124 2.83 1.57 5.68
C TYR A 124 2.76 1.04 7.12
N PRO A 125 2.10 1.76 8.04
CA PRO A 125 1.98 1.28 9.41
C PRO A 125 1.12 0.02 9.47
N ASP A 126 1.75 -1.13 9.61
CA ASP A 126 1.05 -2.41 9.65
C ASP A 126 1.18 -3.03 11.04
N HIS A 127 0.53 -2.40 12.00
CA HIS A 127 0.54 -2.89 13.38
C HIS A 127 -0.44 -4.02 13.60
N ARG A 128 -1.36 -4.19 12.68
CA ARG A 128 -2.36 -5.24 12.75
C ARG A 128 -1.75 -6.63 12.77
N VAL A 129 -0.74 -6.87 11.95
CA VAL A 129 -0.09 -8.18 11.87
C VAL A 129 0.66 -8.47 13.17
N GLU A 130 1.38 -7.51 13.69
CA GLU A 130 2.10 -7.68 14.96
C GLU A 130 1.15 -7.90 16.11
N THR A 131 0.08 -7.12 16.19
CA THR A 131 -0.93 -7.27 17.22
C THR A 131 -1.56 -8.65 17.16
N PHE A 132 -1.88 -9.11 15.97
CA PHE A 132 -2.46 -10.44 15.78
C PHE A 132 -1.47 -11.53 16.18
N ALA A 133 -0.21 -11.41 15.82
CA ALA A 133 0.83 -12.38 16.18
C ALA A 133 1.01 -12.44 17.70
N LYS A 134 1.03 -11.31 18.36
CA LYS A 134 1.13 -11.25 19.83
C LYS A 134 -0.08 -11.87 20.50
N ALA A 135 -1.27 -11.60 19.98
CA ALA A 135 -2.50 -12.20 20.51
C ALA A 135 -2.49 -13.71 20.38
N LYS A 136 -2.02 -14.23 19.25
CA LYS A 136 -1.89 -15.67 19.04
C LYS A 136 -0.92 -16.31 20.05
N ARG A 137 0.22 -15.70 20.25
CA ARG A 137 1.21 -16.19 21.22
C ARG A 137 0.63 -16.23 22.63
N LYS A 138 -0.04 -15.19 23.02
CA LYS A 138 -0.67 -15.09 24.34
C LYS A 138 -1.71 -16.18 24.52
N THR A 139 -2.57 -16.39 23.54
CA THR A 139 -3.59 -17.43 23.60
C THR A 139 -2.96 -18.83 23.74
N LYS A 140 -1.93 -19.09 22.97
CA LYS A 140 -1.22 -20.37 23.05
C LYS A 140 -0.59 -20.58 24.43
N HIS A 141 0.00 -19.54 24.97
CA HIS A 141 0.60 -19.59 26.30
C HIS A 141 -0.45 -19.86 27.38
N GLU A 142 -1.59 -19.21 27.29
CA GLU A 142 -2.70 -19.42 28.22
C GLU A 142 -3.21 -20.86 28.15
N GLN A 143 -3.31 -21.42 26.95
CA GLN A 143 -3.71 -22.82 26.79
C GLN A 143 -2.69 -23.76 27.41
N GLU A 144 -1.43 -23.48 27.28
CA GLU A 144 -0.37 -24.28 27.91
C GLU A 144 -0.43 -24.25 29.43
N GLN A 145 -0.84 -23.11 30.00
CA GLN A 145 -1.00 -22.98 31.42
C GLN A 145 -2.22 -23.71 31.98
N LEU A 146 -3.23 -23.91 31.14
CA LEU A 146 -4.46 -24.58 31.54
C LEU A 146 -4.31 -26.10 31.57
N PHE A 147 -3.28 -26.63 30.96
CA PHE A 147 -2.99 -28.05 30.91
C PHE A 147 -1.69 -28.37 31.62
#